data_f149f66a72a6fd06d7bcd9d9c6087cfb
#
_entry.id   f149f66a72a6fd06d7bcd9d9c6087cfb
#
_cell.length_a   1.000
_cell.length_b   1.000
_cell.length_c   1.000
_cell.angle_alpha   90.00
_cell.angle_beta   90.00
_cell.angle_gamma   90.00
#
_symmetry.space_group_name_H-M   'P 1'
#
loop_
_entity.id
_entity.type
_entity.pdbx_description
1 polymer ?
#
loop_
_entity_poly.entity_id
_entity_poly.type
_entity_poly.pdbx_seq_one_letter_code
_entity_poly.pdbx_strand_id
1 'polypeptide(L)'
;FNGTIRENIRYGRPDATDAEVEAAARAARCDHFIHTLAGGYDFMINEEGTNLSQGQRQLVTIARAILADRPALILDEATSNVDTRTEELIQRAMDALMQGRTSFVIAHRLSTIRNADVILVIRDGDIVEKGTHDELLAQGGFYADLYNSQFDEAA
;
A
#
# COMPACT_ATOMS: atom_id res chain seq x y z
N PHE A 1 -8.35 14.22 -4.72
CA PHE A 1 -8.54 13.73 -6.09
C PHE A 1 -9.43 14.72 -6.83
N ASN A 2 -8.95 15.37 -7.87
CA ASN A 2 -9.75 16.19 -8.80
C ASN A 2 -9.12 16.03 -10.19
N GLY A 3 -9.94 15.83 -11.22
CA GLY A 3 -9.45 15.57 -12.57
C GLY A 3 -9.55 14.10 -13.00
N THR A 4 -8.96 13.76 -14.14
CA THR A 4 -9.02 12.40 -14.68
C THR A 4 -8.16 11.42 -13.89
N ILE A 5 -8.42 10.11 -14.03
CA ILE A 5 -7.55 9.06 -13.46
C ILE A 5 -6.11 9.23 -13.99
N ARG A 6 -5.96 9.52 -15.29
CA ARG A 6 -4.66 9.77 -15.94
C ARG A 6 -3.89 10.89 -15.25
N GLU A 7 -4.54 12.03 -15.02
CA GLU A 7 -3.93 13.18 -14.33
C GLU A 7 -3.58 12.87 -12.88
N ASN A 8 -4.43 12.14 -12.20
CA ASN A 8 -4.18 11.72 -10.83
C ASN A 8 -2.97 10.79 -10.69
N ILE A 9 -2.75 9.88 -11.62
CA ILE A 9 -1.54 9.03 -11.64
C ILE A 9 -0.32 9.87 -12.04
N ARG A 10 -0.45 10.71 -13.10
CA ARG A 10 0.62 11.58 -13.60
C ARG A 10 1.11 12.59 -12.58
N TYR A 11 0.31 12.90 -11.55
CA TYR A 11 0.74 13.78 -10.46
C TYR A 11 2.02 13.28 -9.77
N GLY A 12 2.30 11.98 -9.79
CA GLY A 12 3.56 11.40 -9.29
C GLY A 12 4.81 11.87 -10.06
N ARG A 13 4.65 12.09 -11.38
CA ARG A 13 5.68 12.63 -12.28
C ARG A 13 4.99 13.37 -13.44
N PRO A 14 4.90 14.71 -13.37
CA PRO A 14 4.11 15.52 -14.33
C PRO A 14 4.55 15.44 -15.79
N ASP A 15 5.81 15.13 -16.06
CA ASP A 15 6.39 14.97 -17.40
C ASP A 15 6.25 13.53 -17.96
N ALA A 16 5.63 12.63 -17.24
CA ALA A 16 5.43 11.26 -17.69
C ALA A 16 4.51 11.19 -18.92
N THR A 17 4.87 10.33 -19.86
CA THR A 17 4.06 10.01 -21.03
C THR A 17 2.83 9.17 -20.65
N ASP A 18 1.82 9.12 -21.52
CA ASP A 18 0.65 8.26 -21.32
C ASP A 18 1.05 6.78 -21.17
N ALA A 19 2.01 6.31 -21.94
CA ALA A 19 2.50 4.94 -21.86
C ALA A 19 3.12 4.62 -20.48
N GLU A 20 3.83 5.55 -19.87
CA GLU A 20 4.40 5.39 -18.53
C GLU A 20 3.31 5.42 -17.45
N VAL A 21 2.29 6.28 -17.59
CA VAL A 21 1.12 6.30 -16.72
C VAL A 21 0.39 4.95 -16.75
N GLU A 22 0.14 4.41 -17.94
CA GLU A 22 -0.50 3.10 -18.13
C GLU A 22 0.37 1.95 -17.60
N ALA A 23 1.69 2.02 -17.77
CA ALA A 23 2.62 1.05 -17.20
C ALA A 23 2.57 1.04 -15.66
N ALA A 24 2.53 2.22 -15.03
CA ALA A 24 2.38 2.34 -13.58
C ALA A 24 1.02 1.81 -13.09
N ALA A 25 -0.07 2.07 -13.83
CA ALA A 25 -1.39 1.53 -13.52
C ALA A 25 -1.44 0.00 -13.61
N ARG A 26 -0.79 -0.59 -14.61
CA ARG A 26 -0.65 -2.06 -14.73
C ARG A 26 0.13 -2.65 -13.57
N ALA A 27 1.25 -2.03 -13.18
CA ALA A 27 2.05 -2.46 -12.04
C ALA A 27 1.25 -2.38 -10.73
N ALA A 28 0.44 -1.32 -10.56
CA ALA A 28 -0.47 -1.15 -9.43
C ALA A 28 -1.76 -1.99 -9.51
N ARG A 29 -1.91 -2.87 -10.51
CA ARG A 29 -3.09 -3.73 -10.70
C ARG A 29 -4.41 -2.96 -10.85
N CYS A 30 -4.39 -1.68 -11.23
CA CYS A 30 -5.59 -0.87 -11.40
C CYS A 30 -6.05 -0.72 -12.86
N ASP A 31 -5.23 -1.06 -13.83
CA ASP A 31 -5.52 -0.96 -15.27
C ASP A 31 -6.84 -1.67 -15.66
N HIS A 32 -7.08 -2.87 -15.11
CA HIS A 32 -8.28 -3.63 -15.42
C HIS A 32 -9.56 -2.88 -15.03
N PHE A 33 -9.66 -2.38 -13.79
CA PHE A 33 -10.87 -1.66 -13.37
C PHE A 33 -11.01 -0.33 -14.11
N ILE A 34 -9.90 0.36 -14.42
CA ILE A 34 -9.92 1.62 -15.17
C ILE A 34 -10.63 1.41 -16.52
N HIS A 35 -10.32 0.33 -17.23
CA HIS A 35 -10.97 0.00 -18.50
C HIS A 35 -12.47 -0.36 -18.37
N THR A 36 -12.97 -0.67 -17.17
CA THR A 36 -14.42 -0.89 -16.94
C THR A 36 -15.20 0.41 -16.73
N LEU A 37 -14.50 1.52 -16.50
CA LEU A 37 -15.14 2.83 -16.31
C LEU A 37 -15.46 3.51 -17.65
N ALA A 38 -16.54 4.26 -17.69
CA ALA A 38 -16.91 5.06 -18.85
C ALA A 38 -15.81 6.13 -19.11
N GLY A 39 -15.08 6.01 -20.23
CA GLY A 39 -13.95 6.89 -20.55
C GLY A 39 -12.58 6.38 -20.08
N GLY A 40 -12.52 5.22 -19.37
CA GLY A 40 -11.24 4.60 -19.00
C GLY A 40 -10.33 5.56 -18.19
N TYR A 41 -9.13 5.80 -18.69
CA TYR A 41 -8.16 6.72 -18.06
C TYR A 41 -8.63 8.18 -18.02
N ASP A 42 -9.57 8.56 -18.89
CA ASP A 42 -10.14 9.91 -18.93
C ASP A 42 -11.40 10.05 -18.03
N PHE A 43 -11.73 9.00 -17.27
CA PHE A 43 -12.79 9.06 -16.27
C PHE A 43 -12.49 10.14 -15.23
N MET A 44 -13.44 11.08 -15.04
CA MET A 44 -13.32 12.17 -14.09
C MET A 44 -13.59 11.69 -12.67
N ILE A 45 -12.61 11.81 -11.81
CA ILE A 45 -12.78 11.61 -10.36
C ILE A 45 -13.35 12.91 -9.79
N ASN A 46 -14.45 12.83 -9.03
CA ASN A 46 -15.01 13.99 -8.36
C ASN A 46 -14.10 14.46 -7.21
N GLU A 47 -14.31 15.68 -6.74
CA GLU A 47 -13.45 16.34 -5.75
C GLU A 47 -13.27 15.50 -4.47
N GLU A 48 -14.34 14.85 -4.01
CA GLU A 48 -14.32 13.98 -2.83
C GLU A 48 -13.84 12.54 -3.15
N GLY A 49 -13.71 12.18 -4.42
CA GLY A 49 -13.32 10.82 -4.86
C GLY A 49 -14.39 9.75 -4.60
N THR A 50 -15.66 10.16 -4.32
CA THR A 50 -16.74 9.25 -3.93
C THR A 50 -17.26 8.38 -5.07
N ASN A 51 -16.94 8.70 -6.32
CA ASN A 51 -17.29 7.92 -7.50
C ASN A 51 -16.29 6.77 -7.80
N LEU A 52 -15.31 6.56 -6.93
CA LEU A 52 -14.46 5.36 -6.87
C LEU A 52 -14.61 4.70 -5.50
N SER A 53 -14.51 3.36 -5.44
CA SER A 53 -14.43 2.65 -4.17
C SER A 53 -13.15 3.01 -3.41
N GLN A 54 -13.12 2.75 -2.11
CA GLN A 54 -11.92 3.00 -1.29
C GLN A 54 -10.71 2.24 -1.83
N GLY A 55 -10.87 0.96 -2.18
CA GLY A 55 -9.80 0.14 -2.75
C GLY A 55 -9.32 0.67 -4.12
N GLN A 56 -10.25 1.12 -4.99
CA GLN A 56 -9.88 1.72 -6.27
C GLN A 56 -9.05 3.00 -6.09
N ARG A 57 -9.44 3.88 -5.16
CA ARG A 57 -8.65 5.08 -4.82
C ARG A 57 -7.26 4.73 -4.32
N GLN A 58 -7.16 3.69 -3.48
CA GLN A 58 -5.88 3.23 -2.96
C GLN A 58 -4.97 2.71 -4.08
N LEU A 59 -5.49 1.90 -5.01
CA LEU A 59 -4.74 1.42 -6.17
C LEU A 59 -4.25 2.57 -7.07
N VAL A 60 -5.07 3.60 -7.32
CA VAL A 60 -4.65 4.81 -8.06
C VAL A 60 -3.53 5.55 -7.31
N THR A 61 -3.61 5.63 -5.99
CA THR A 61 -2.54 6.24 -5.16
C THR A 61 -1.23 5.44 -5.24
N ILE A 62 -1.31 4.11 -5.24
CA ILE A 62 -0.15 3.24 -5.43
C ILE A 62 0.45 3.43 -6.84
N ALA A 63 -0.38 3.52 -7.88
CA ALA A 63 0.09 3.80 -9.24
C ALA A 63 0.84 5.13 -9.34
N ARG A 64 0.35 6.17 -8.67
CA ARG A 64 1.02 7.46 -8.54
C ARG A 64 2.40 7.32 -7.88
N ALA A 65 2.50 6.55 -6.79
CA ALA A 65 3.75 6.33 -6.08
C ALA A 65 4.76 5.50 -6.91
N ILE A 66 4.29 4.50 -7.65
CA ILE A 66 5.12 3.73 -8.60
C ILE A 66 5.69 4.66 -9.69
N LEU A 67 4.84 5.52 -10.27
CA LEU A 67 5.27 6.47 -11.31
C LEU A 67 6.25 7.51 -10.79
N ALA A 68 6.11 7.93 -9.54
CA ALA A 68 7.01 8.87 -8.89
C ALA A 68 8.43 8.31 -8.71
N ASP A 69 8.57 7.00 -8.62
CA ASP A 69 9.83 6.24 -8.56
C ASP A 69 10.84 6.77 -7.55
N ARG A 70 10.40 6.96 -6.31
CA ARG A 70 11.27 7.45 -5.22
C ARG A 70 12.01 6.30 -4.53
N PRO A 71 13.28 6.51 -4.11
CA PRO A 71 14.11 5.46 -3.52
C PRO A 71 13.67 5.06 -2.09
N ALA A 72 12.94 5.92 -1.40
CA ALA A 72 12.43 5.68 -0.05
C ALA A 72 10.93 5.96 0.02
N LEU A 73 10.21 5.13 0.77
CA LEU A 73 8.77 5.18 0.94
C LEU A 73 8.40 5.18 2.42
N ILE A 74 7.35 5.92 2.77
CA ILE A 74 6.65 5.80 4.05
C ILE A 74 5.22 5.43 3.72
N LEU A 75 4.77 4.28 4.20
CA LEU A 75 3.49 3.69 3.88
C LEU A 75 2.69 3.50 5.17
N ASP A 76 1.47 4.04 5.19
CA ASP A 76 0.49 3.79 6.26
C ASP A 76 -0.57 2.81 5.72
N GLU A 77 -0.62 1.61 6.30
CA GLU A 77 -1.45 0.49 5.82
C GLU A 77 -2.87 0.57 6.40
N ALA A 78 -3.60 1.65 6.14
CA ALA A 78 -4.99 1.79 6.56
C ALA A 78 -5.94 1.12 5.53
N THR A 79 -6.39 -0.12 5.81
CA THR A 79 -7.28 -0.91 4.92
C THR A 79 -8.60 -1.31 5.55
N SER A 80 -9.19 -0.50 6.40
CA SER A 80 -10.54 -0.75 6.91
C SER A 80 -11.56 -0.65 5.77
N ASN A 81 -12.46 -1.66 5.65
CA ASN A 81 -13.62 -1.71 4.73
C ASN A 81 -13.31 -1.93 3.23
N VAL A 82 -12.36 -2.76 2.91
CA VAL A 82 -12.10 -3.24 1.54
C VAL A 82 -12.45 -4.73 1.44
N ASP A 83 -13.09 -5.16 0.35
CA ASP A 83 -13.39 -6.57 0.12
C ASP A 83 -12.11 -7.40 -0.11
N THR A 84 -12.13 -8.68 0.22
CA THR A 84 -10.98 -9.58 0.18
C THR A 84 -10.25 -9.60 -1.18
N ARG A 85 -11.00 -9.57 -2.29
CA ARG A 85 -10.41 -9.60 -3.63
C ARG A 85 -9.64 -8.33 -3.93
N THR A 86 -10.22 -7.19 -3.60
CA THR A 86 -9.55 -5.88 -3.77
C THR A 86 -8.35 -5.75 -2.81
N GLU A 87 -8.46 -6.33 -1.61
CA GLU A 87 -7.37 -6.40 -0.65
C GLU A 87 -6.16 -7.16 -1.20
N GLU A 88 -6.36 -8.30 -1.86
CA GLU A 88 -5.28 -9.04 -2.53
C GLU A 88 -4.62 -8.22 -3.65
N LEU A 89 -5.41 -7.46 -4.42
CA LEU A 89 -4.86 -6.58 -5.46
C LEU A 89 -4.00 -5.47 -4.87
N ILE A 90 -4.46 -4.85 -3.77
CA ILE A 90 -3.72 -3.83 -3.05
C ILE A 90 -2.40 -4.40 -2.53
N GLN A 91 -2.42 -5.60 -1.91
CA GLN A 91 -1.20 -6.24 -1.41
C GLN A 91 -0.18 -6.47 -2.53
N ARG A 92 -0.60 -7.03 -3.66
CA ARG A 92 0.28 -7.23 -4.83
C ARG A 92 0.83 -5.92 -5.40
N ALA A 93 0.01 -4.86 -5.38
CA ALA A 93 0.44 -3.53 -5.82
C ALA A 93 1.46 -2.92 -4.85
N MET A 94 1.27 -3.12 -3.53
CA MET A 94 2.23 -2.70 -2.50
C MET A 94 3.55 -3.45 -2.62
N ASP A 95 3.52 -4.77 -2.83
CA ASP A 95 4.73 -5.58 -3.04
C ASP A 95 5.53 -5.05 -4.25
N ALA A 96 4.85 -4.75 -5.36
CA ALA A 96 5.47 -4.16 -6.54
C ALA A 96 6.04 -2.76 -6.28
N LEU A 97 5.35 -1.94 -5.47
CA LEU A 97 5.81 -0.61 -5.08
C LEU A 97 7.06 -0.67 -4.21
N MET A 98 7.13 -1.62 -3.26
CA MET A 98 8.26 -1.75 -2.32
C MET A 98 9.50 -2.37 -2.94
N GLN A 99 9.36 -3.12 -4.03
CA GLN A 99 10.46 -3.84 -4.66
C GLN A 99 11.63 -2.91 -5.03
N GLY A 100 12.83 -3.21 -4.52
CA GLY A 100 14.05 -2.44 -4.78
C GLY A 100 14.13 -1.08 -4.08
N ARG A 101 13.27 -0.82 -3.09
CA ARG A 101 13.21 0.45 -2.35
C ARG A 101 13.31 0.23 -0.85
N THR A 102 13.80 1.24 -0.14
CA THR A 102 13.71 1.27 1.32
C THR A 102 12.29 1.72 1.71
N SER A 103 11.56 0.84 2.40
CA SER A 103 10.17 1.11 2.77
C SER A 103 10.00 1.08 4.29
N PHE A 104 9.44 2.14 4.85
CA PHE A 104 8.94 2.18 6.23
C PHE A 104 7.44 1.98 6.18
N VAL A 105 6.95 0.90 6.78
CA VAL A 105 5.53 0.54 6.76
C VAL A 105 4.97 0.59 8.16
N ILE A 106 3.92 1.37 8.37
CA ILE A 106 3.09 1.29 9.57
C ILE A 106 2.12 0.13 9.31
N ALA A 107 2.48 -1.05 9.85
CA ALA A 107 1.83 -2.29 9.51
C ALA A 107 0.60 -2.55 10.40
N HIS A 108 -0.51 -2.89 9.76
CA HIS A 108 -1.75 -3.33 10.39
C HIS A 108 -2.10 -4.78 10.04
N ARG A 109 -1.27 -5.43 9.21
CA ARG A 109 -1.46 -6.80 8.75
C ARG A 109 -0.33 -7.70 9.23
N LEU A 110 -0.70 -8.89 9.67
CA LEU A 110 0.24 -9.90 10.12
C LEU A 110 1.27 -10.26 9.04
N SER A 111 0.83 -10.40 7.77
CA SER A 111 1.73 -10.73 6.66
C SER A 111 2.80 -9.68 6.42
N THR A 112 2.45 -8.40 6.52
CA THR A 112 3.39 -7.28 6.39
C THR A 112 4.43 -7.32 7.50
N ILE A 113 3.99 -7.56 8.75
CA ILE A 113 4.88 -7.65 9.91
C ILE A 113 5.85 -8.83 9.76
N ARG A 114 5.33 -10.03 9.45
CA ARG A 114 6.15 -11.25 9.34
C ARG A 114 7.20 -11.19 8.23
N ASN A 115 6.89 -10.53 7.13
CA ASN A 115 7.76 -10.45 5.95
C ASN A 115 8.70 -9.23 5.97
N ALA A 116 8.67 -8.41 7.01
CA ALA A 116 9.56 -7.27 7.15
C ALA A 116 11.01 -7.73 7.43
N ASP A 117 11.98 -7.10 6.77
CA ASP A 117 13.41 -7.34 7.02
C ASP A 117 13.80 -6.91 8.43
N VAL A 118 13.18 -5.86 8.96
CA VAL A 118 13.37 -5.35 10.31
C VAL A 118 12.04 -4.82 10.86
N ILE A 119 11.69 -5.25 12.05
CA ILE A 119 10.56 -4.74 12.83
C ILE A 119 11.09 -3.80 13.90
N LEU A 120 10.51 -2.61 13.99
CA LEU A 120 10.74 -1.66 15.07
C LEU A 120 9.51 -1.62 15.96
N VAL A 121 9.66 -2.00 17.20
CA VAL A 121 8.58 -2.00 18.19
C VAL A 121 8.66 -0.69 18.98
N ILE A 122 7.61 0.13 18.89
CA ILE A 122 7.57 1.46 19.49
C ILE A 122 6.60 1.42 20.68
N ARG A 123 7.06 1.91 21.82
CA ARG A 123 6.25 2.09 23.03
C ARG A 123 6.58 3.43 23.67
N ASP A 124 5.56 4.21 23.99
CA ASP A 124 5.68 5.53 24.65
C ASP A 124 6.62 6.50 23.89
N GLY A 125 6.75 6.35 22.56
CA GLY A 125 7.59 7.18 21.70
C GLY A 125 9.01 6.65 21.48
N ASP A 126 9.42 5.61 22.20
CA ASP A 126 10.75 5.00 22.09
C ASP A 126 10.72 3.66 21.38
N ILE A 127 11.81 3.32 20.70
CA ILE A 127 12.03 1.98 20.13
C ILE A 127 12.47 1.06 21.26
N VAL A 128 11.59 0.16 21.70
CA VAL A 128 11.84 -0.76 22.81
C VAL A 128 12.41 -2.10 22.34
N GLU A 129 12.10 -2.54 21.13
CA GLU A 129 12.62 -3.78 20.54
C GLU A 129 12.88 -3.57 19.05
N LYS A 130 13.86 -4.32 18.51
CA LYS A 130 14.24 -4.31 17.10
C LYS A 130 14.74 -5.69 16.68
N GLY A 131 14.26 -6.22 15.57
CA GLY A 131 14.69 -7.51 15.03
C GLY A 131 13.77 -7.98 13.91
N THR A 132 13.98 -9.22 13.46
CA THR A 132 13.05 -9.94 12.60
C THR A 132 11.90 -10.52 13.42
N HIS A 133 10.85 -10.98 12.74
CA HIS A 133 9.72 -11.65 13.37
C HIS A 133 10.15 -12.79 14.30
N ASP A 134 10.97 -13.71 13.80
CA ASP A 134 11.41 -14.89 14.54
C ASP A 134 12.30 -14.53 15.75
N GLU A 135 13.19 -13.56 15.58
CA GLU A 135 14.04 -13.07 16.67
C GLU A 135 13.23 -12.45 17.80
N LEU A 136 12.25 -11.61 17.47
CA LEU A 136 11.42 -10.95 18.46
C LEU A 136 10.47 -11.91 19.17
N LEU A 137 9.94 -12.92 18.48
CA LEU A 137 9.16 -13.99 19.14
C LEU A 137 10.03 -14.80 20.11
N ALA A 138 11.25 -15.15 19.71
CA ALA A 138 12.18 -15.92 20.55
C ALA A 138 12.63 -15.14 21.80
N GLN A 139 12.66 -13.81 21.74
CA GLN A 139 12.97 -12.95 22.90
C GLN A 139 11.87 -12.98 23.97
N GLY A 140 10.62 -13.30 23.61
CA GLY A 140 9.49 -13.34 24.56
C GLY A 140 9.19 -11.99 25.19
N GLY A 141 9.44 -10.90 24.47
CA GLY A 141 9.23 -9.53 24.94
C GLY A 141 7.87 -8.95 24.57
N PHE A 142 7.80 -7.63 24.55
CA PHE A 142 6.54 -6.90 24.25
C PHE A 142 5.95 -7.26 22.89
N TYR A 143 6.80 -7.47 21.87
CA TYR A 143 6.36 -7.92 20.55
C TYR A 143 5.68 -9.29 20.61
N ALA A 144 6.29 -10.25 21.31
CA ALA A 144 5.73 -11.60 21.45
C ALA A 144 4.38 -11.59 22.17
N ASP A 145 4.27 -10.81 23.24
CA ASP A 145 3.01 -10.64 23.97
C ASP A 145 1.92 -10.04 23.08
N LEU A 146 2.24 -8.98 22.34
CA LEU A 146 1.32 -8.33 21.39
C LEU A 146 0.88 -9.28 20.27
N TYR A 147 1.84 -10.01 19.70
CA TYR A 147 1.60 -10.97 18.63
C TYR A 147 0.62 -12.07 19.10
N ASN A 148 0.93 -12.71 20.23
CA ASN A 148 0.12 -13.80 20.78
C ASN A 148 -1.29 -13.32 21.16
N SER A 149 -1.41 -12.10 21.72
CA SER A 149 -2.73 -11.56 22.08
C SER A 149 -3.63 -11.19 20.89
N GLN A 150 -3.05 -10.85 19.74
CA GLN A 150 -3.82 -10.39 18.57
C GLN A 150 -4.03 -11.46 17.50
N PHE A 151 -3.13 -12.46 17.42
CA PHE A 151 -3.06 -13.37 16.28
C PHE A 151 -3.13 -14.85 16.65
N ASP A 152 -2.92 -15.23 17.93
CA ASP A 152 -3.00 -16.63 18.37
C ASP A 152 -4.45 -17.09 18.70
N GLU A 153 -5.39 -16.14 18.87
CA GLU A 153 -6.82 -16.47 19.07
C GLU A 153 -7.56 -16.87 17.77
N ALA A 154 -6.87 -16.87 16.63
CA ALA A 154 -7.44 -17.18 15.30
C ALA A 154 -6.99 -18.54 14.72
N ALA A 155 -6.41 -19.43 15.54
CA ALA A 155 -5.99 -20.78 15.13
C ALA A 155 -6.96 -21.87 15.57
#